data_707dc0d06601aaa38847ca78f63141ac
#
_entry.id   707dc0d06601aaa38847ca78f63141ac
#
_cell.length_a   1.000
_cell.length_b   1.000
_cell.length_c   1.000
_cell.angle_alpha   90.00
_cell.angle_beta   90.00
_cell.angle_gamma   90.00
#
_symmetry.space_group_name_H-M   'P 1'
#
loop_
_entity.id
_entity.type
_entity.pdbx_description
1 polymer ?
#
loop_
_entity_poly.entity_id
_entity_poly.type
_entity_poly.pdbx_seq_one_letter_code
_entity_poly.pdbx_strand_id
1 'polypeptide(L)'
;MRILLWHGYLLGGTGSNVYTRALAREWSRAGHDVVVVSQERAPEHYDLGGATIVAVDLPGGLLPTFVMDRYEGLVPKYLQDFTEAERRAYVDANAAVLRELLPADLVFTNHVLMGGAVGAATGAPFRVKAHGSELEYSMRGRPELGRWGKEVLEHADATYVGSAHIREVLEDVVGHVDRVFEVPPGVDIDEFVLQNRDEARAELLAEARNDPPNGGNERLPDDGNAERLAAFLDEPGPLVVYFGKLIEQKGVQVLLEAMRGIDAKLIVVGFGPYRAALEAAAPPRTLFTGPLEHRHLVHLLPLADVTVVPSIFPEAFGMVAAEAAAAGSPPLVARHSGLAEVAAGLAEEYPDRFRELASFETGNAEDLARKLTELLALPRAEHDALRAAARQAVVDRWSWASVARRLLAPV
;
A
#
# COMPACT_ATOMS: atom_id res chain seq x y z
N MET A 1 17.40 -2.80 -20.76
CA MET A 1 16.49 -1.77 -21.29
C MET A 1 16.84 -0.44 -20.62
N ARG A 2 16.62 0.67 -21.32
CA ARG A 2 16.61 2.00 -20.74
C ARG A 2 15.18 2.40 -20.43
N ILE A 3 14.89 2.72 -19.17
CA ILE A 3 13.54 2.99 -18.65
C ILE A 3 13.49 4.39 -18.07
N LEU A 4 12.58 5.22 -18.55
CA LEU A 4 12.25 6.50 -17.92
C LEU A 4 11.00 6.30 -17.05
N LEU A 5 11.19 6.35 -15.73
CA LEU A 5 10.13 6.21 -14.74
C LEU A 5 9.73 7.60 -14.23
N TRP A 6 8.61 8.10 -14.72
CA TRP A 6 8.11 9.41 -14.32
C TRP A 6 7.19 9.30 -13.09
N HIS A 7 7.44 10.16 -12.10
CA HIS A 7 6.60 10.32 -10.91
C HIS A 7 6.56 11.79 -10.49
N GLY A 8 5.39 12.42 -10.50
CA GLY A 8 5.24 13.84 -10.25
C GLY A 8 5.49 14.32 -8.83
N TYR A 9 5.80 13.41 -7.89
CA TYR A 9 5.95 13.69 -6.46
C TYR A 9 7.34 13.37 -5.93
N LEU A 10 7.46 13.37 -4.58
CA LEU A 10 8.60 12.87 -3.83
C LEU A 10 8.59 11.33 -3.79
N LEU A 11 9.62 10.73 -3.21
CA LEU A 11 9.75 9.28 -3.10
C LEU A 11 9.40 8.73 -1.70
N GLY A 12 9.17 9.58 -0.71
CA GLY A 12 8.74 9.23 0.64
C GLY A 12 7.25 9.43 0.88
N GLY A 13 6.69 8.77 1.88
CA GLY A 13 5.33 9.01 2.41
C GLY A 13 4.23 8.17 1.78
N THR A 14 3.62 8.59 0.66
CA THR A 14 2.41 7.97 0.11
C THR A 14 2.66 6.67 -0.65
N GLY A 15 1.59 5.87 -0.85
CA GLY A 15 1.67 4.58 -1.54
C GLY A 15 2.23 4.66 -2.97
N SER A 16 1.92 5.70 -3.74
CA SER A 16 2.48 5.89 -5.08
C SER A 16 3.97 6.23 -5.06
N ASN A 17 4.45 6.91 -4.03
CA ASN A 17 5.87 7.20 -3.83
C ASN A 17 6.64 5.90 -3.53
N VAL A 18 6.12 5.08 -2.61
CA VAL A 18 6.67 3.74 -2.30
C VAL A 18 6.68 2.84 -3.55
N TYR A 19 5.58 2.85 -4.31
CA TYR A 19 5.46 2.11 -5.56
C TYR A 19 6.56 2.49 -6.57
N THR A 20 6.77 3.77 -6.78
CA THR A 20 7.78 4.28 -7.71
C THR A 20 9.19 3.90 -7.30
N ARG A 21 9.52 4.10 -6.03
CA ARG A 21 10.82 3.76 -5.45
C ARG A 21 11.14 2.26 -5.55
N ALA A 22 10.14 1.43 -5.25
CA ALA A 22 10.29 -0.02 -5.35
C ALA A 22 10.50 -0.49 -6.80
N LEU A 23 9.76 0.07 -7.76
CA LEU A 23 9.99 -0.24 -9.18
C LEU A 23 11.37 0.20 -9.66
N ALA A 24 11.82 1.42 -9.27
CA ALA A 24 13.15 1.90 -9.60
C ALA A 24 14.23 0.92 -9.11
N ARG A 25 14.10 0.50 -7.83
CA ARG A 25 14.99 -0.48 -7.21
C ARG A 25 15.01 -1.82 -7.97
N GLU A 26 13.86 -2.41 -8.19
CA GLU A 26 13.76 -3.74 -8.80
C GLU A 26 14.22 -3.75 -10.26
N TRP A 27 13.85 -2.76 -11.05
CA TRP A 27 14.31 -2.66 -12.43
C TRP A 27 15.82 -2.42 -12.53
N SER A 28 16.38 -1.56 -11.67
CA SER A 28 17.83 -1.34 -11.62
C SER A 28 18.59 -2.59 -11.19
N ARG A 29 18.11 -3.30 -10.15
CA ARG A 29 18.69 -4.57 -9.71
C ARG A 29 18.59 -5.69 -10.77
N ALA A 30 17.57 -5.62 -11.62
CA ALA A 30 17.43 -6.51 -12.77
C ALA A 30 18.36 -6.15 -13.95
N GLY A 31 19.21 -5.13 -13.82
CA GLY A 31 20.19 -4.70 -14.82
C GLY A 31 19.64 -3.75 -15.88
N HIS A 32 18.53 -3.08 -15.63
CA HIS A 32 18.00 -2.02 -16.49
C HIS A 32 18.66 -0.68 -16.15
N ASP A 33 18.85 0.18 -17.16
CA ASP A 33 19.24 1.59 -16.99
C ASP A 33 17.96 2.40 -16.67
N VAL A 34 17.80 2.76 -15.39
CA VAL A 34 16.57 3.41 -14.89
C VAL A 34 16.85 4.86 -14.53
N VAL A 35 16.10 5.77 -15.15
CA VAL A 35 16.08 7.18 -14.79
C VAL A 35 14.72 7.52 -14.21
N VAL A 36 14.69 7.93 -12.94
CA VAL A 36 13.47 8.38 -12.26
C VAL A 36 13.36 9.90 -12.39
N VAL A 37 12.27 10.36 -12.97
CA VAL A 37 11.94 11.80 -13.04
C VAL A 37 10.96 12.09 -11.92
N SER A 38 11.40 12.81 -10.88
CA SER A 38 10.60 13.10 -9.68
C SER A 38 10.99 14.43 -9.04
N GLN A 39 10.27 14.86 -8.00
CA GLN A 39 10.59 16.06 -7.21
C GLN A 39 11.49 15.74 -6.00
N GLU A 40 12.04 14.52 -5.89
CA GLU A 40 12.90 14.13 -4.78
C GLU A 40 14.23 14.92 -4.82
N ARG A 41 14.60 15.47 -3.68
CA ARG A 41 15.82 16.29 -3.53
C ARG A 41 16.91 15.62 -2.68
N ALA A 42 16.53 14.56 -1.97
CA ALA A 42 17.42 13.78 -1.11
C ALA A 42 17.33 12.27 -1.46
N PRO A 43 17.62 11.89 -2.72
CA PRO A 43 17.45 10.52 -3.19
C PRO A 43 18.36 9.53 -2.47
N GLU A 44 19.44 9.99 -1.84
CA GLU A 44 20.38 9.21 -1.03
C GLU A 44 19.71 8.58 0.21
N HIS A 45 18.55 9.06 0.62
CA HIS A 45 17.78 8.48 1.72
C HIS A 45 17.03 7.19 1.33
N TYR A 46 17.01 6.84 0.03
CA TYR A 46 16.26 5.71 -0.49
C TYR A 46 17.13 4.73 -1.26
N ASP A 47 16.88 3.44 -1.06
CA ASP A 47 17.43 2.40 -1.94
C ASP A 47 16.66 2.38 -3.26
N LEU A 48 17.31 2.87 -4.30
CA LEU A 48 16.79 2.91 -5.66
C LEU A 48 17.48 1.88 -6.58
N GLY A 49 18.31 0.98 -6.01
CA GLY A 49 19.00 -0.06 -6.76
C GLY A 49 20.05 0.45 -7.74
N GLY A 50 20.38 1.75 -7.70
CA GLY A 50 21.30 2.39 -8.65
C GLY A 50 20.63 3.25 -9.71
N ALA A 51 19.31 3.45 -9.65
CA ALA A 51 18.60 4.37 -10.55
C ALA A 51 19.07 5.82 -10.40
N THR A 52 19.13 6.55 -11.50
CA THR A 52 19.43 7.99 -11.51
C THR A 52 18.15 8.80 -11.27
N ILE A 53 18.26 9.89 -10.50
CA ILE A 53 17.16 10.84 -10.29
C ILE A 53 17.38 12.11 -11.11
N VAL A 54 16.31 12.58 -11.73
CA VAL A 54 16.23 13.88 -12.42
C VAL A 54 15.02 14.65 -11.90
N ALA A 55 15.27 15.84 -11.37
CA ALA A 55 14.22 16.74 -10.92
C ALA A 55 13.73 17.64 -12.05
N VAL A 56 12.47 18.05 -11.98
CA VAL A 56 11.86 18.99 -12.93
C VAL A 56 11.64 20.33 -12.25
N ASP A 57 12.08 21.41 -12.89
CA ASP A 57 11.71 22.76 -12.47
C ASP A 57 10.26 23.03 -12.86
N LEU A 58 9.39 23.01 -11.85
CA LEU A 58 7.97 23.27 -12.06
C LEU A 58 7.69 24.78 -12.19
N PRO A 59 6.91 25.21 -13.18
CA PRO A 59 6.53 26.61 -13.34
C PRO A 59 5.88 27.17 -12.06
N GLY A 60 6.52 28.18 -11.45
CA GLY A 60 6.08 28.75 -10.18
C GLY A 60 6.12 27.80 -8.98
N GLY A 61 6.81 26.67 -9.08
CA GLY A 61 6.84 25.62 -8.07
C GLY A 61 5.51 24.88 -7.89
N LEU A 62 4.55 25.06 -8.83
CA LEU A 62 3.18 24.60 -8.71
C LEU A 62 3.08 23.07 -8.87
N LEU A 63 2.66 22.39 -7.81
CA LEU A 63 2.54 20.93 -7.76
C LEU A 63 1.07 20.51 -7.74
N PRO A 64 0.57 19.79 -8.77
CA PRO A 64 -0.77 19.19 -8.71
C PRO A 64 -0.83 18.11 -7.63
N THR A 65 -1.87 18.11 -6.80
CA THR A 65 -2.06 17.11 -5.74
C THR A 65 -3.49 16.61 -5.69
N PHE A 66 -3.69 15.40 -5.15
CA PHE A 66 -5.00 14.78 -4.93
C PHE A 66 -5.43 14.90 -3.47
N VAL A 67 -4.46 14.99 -2.55
CA VAL A 67 -4.66 15.21 -1.12
C VAL A 67 -3.70 16.33 -0.71
N MET A 68 -4.22 17.34 0.00
CA MET A 68 -3.39 18.47 0.42
C MET A 68 -2.41 18.01 1.51
N ASP A 69 -1.13 18.28 1.27
CA ASP A 69 -0.05 18.06 2.22
C ASP A 69 1.01 19.17 2.05
N ARG A 70 2.07 19.12 2.86
CA ARG A 70 3.19 20.06 2.76
C ARG A 70 4.31 19.42 1.94
N TYR A 71 4.74 20.13 0.90
CA TYR A 71 5.87 19.75 0.05
C TYR A 71 6.90 20.88 0.10
N GLU A 72 8.05 20.64 0.70
CA GLU A 72 9.07 21.64 0.91
C GLU A 72 9.54 22.24 -0.43
N GLY A 73 9.48 23.56 -0.52
CA GLY A 73 9.90 24.28 -1.74
C GLY A 73 8.94 24.20 -2.93
N LEU A 74 7.76 23.61 -2.76
CA LEU A 74 6.70 23.51 -3.78
C LEU A 74 5.39 24.11 -3.29
N VAL A 75 4.54 24.51 -4.23
CA VAL A 75 3.22 25.08 -3.98
C VAL A 75 2.14 24.07 -4.37
N PRO A 76 1.63 23.26 -3.40
CA PRO A 76 0.59 22.27 -3.71
C PRO A 76 -0.73 22.95 -4.04
N LYS A 77 -1.40 22.45 -5.08
CA LYS A 77 -2.74 22.85 -5.49
C LYS A 77 -3.51 21.63 -5.95
N TYR A 78 -4.80 21.52 -5.62
CA TYR A 78 -5.59 20.41 -6.11
C TYR A 78 -5.63 20.38 -7.64
N LEU A 79 -5.46 19.20 -8.22
CA LEU A 79 -5.45 19.02 -9.69
C LEU A 79 -6.72 19.56 -10.34
N GLN A 80 -7.88 19.34 -9.71
CA GLN A 80 -9.17 19.85 -10.21
C GLN A 80 -9.27 21.38 -10.23
N ASP A 81 -8.45 22.07 -9.45
CA ASP A 81 -8.43 23.55 -9.38
C ASP A 81 -7.40 24.17 -10.33
N PHE A 82 -6.63 23.36 -11.06
CA PHE A 82 -5.71 23.83 -12.07
C PHE A 82 -6.47 24.43 -13.25
N THR A 83 -6.08 25.60 -13.67
CA THR A 83 -6.51 26.16 -14.95
C THR A 83 -5.92 25.38 -16.12
N GLU A 84 -6.50 25.50 -17.31
CA GLU A 84 -5.95 24.85 -18.51
C GLU A 84 -4.51 25.29 -18.80
N ALA A 85 -4.19 26.57 -18.59
CA ALA A 85 -2.85 27.13 -18.79
C ALA A 85 -1.84 26.50 -17.78
N GLU A 86 -2.22 26.35 -16.53
CA GLU A 86 -1.38 25.71 -15.50
C GLU A 86 -1.16 24.23 -15.80
N ARG A 87 -2.22 23.50 -16.23
CA ARG A 87 -2.10 22.09 -16.65
C ARG A 87 -1.14 21.95 -17.81
N ARG A 88 -1.28 22.80 -18.85
CA ARG A 88 -0.40 22.79 -20.01
C ARG A 88 1.04 23.09 -19.61
N ALA A 89 1.28 24.14 -18.85
CA ALA A 89 2.63 24.52 -18.40
C ALA A 89 3.30 23.40 -17.59
N TYR A 90 2.54 22.70 -16.71
CA TYR A 90 3.03 21.56 -15.96
C TYR A 90 3.40 20.38 -16.88
N VAL A 91 2.52 20.01 -17.81
CA VAL A 91 2.76 18.92 -18.76
C VAL A 91 3.96 19.23 -19.65
N ASP A 92 4.05 20.45 -20.20
CA ASP A 92 5.12 20.86 -21.10
C ASP A 92 6.49 20.84 -20.41
N ALA A 93 6.59 21.34 -19.17
CA ALA A 93 7.83 21.33 -18.39
C ALA A 93 8.33 19.88 -18.13
N ASN A 94 7.44 18.99 -17.70
CA ASN A 94 7.79 17.60 -17.46
C ASN A 94 8.13 16.83 -18.74
N ALA A 95 7.34 17.02 -19.80
CA ALA A 95 7.58 16.38 -21.10
C ALA A 95 8.88 16.86 -21.74
N ALA A 96 9.29 18.13 -21.56
CA ALA A 96 10.56 18.63 -22.04
C ALA A 96 11.73 17.87 -21.44
N VAL A 97 11.75 17.63 -20.12
CA VAL A 97 12.78 16.87 -19.45
C VAL A 97 12.80 15.42 -19.97
N LEU A 98 11.64 14.77 -20.10
CA LEU A 98 11.60 13.42 -20.65
C LEU A 98 12.12 13.34 -22.07
N ARG A 99 11.82 14.33 -22.94
CA ARG A 99 12.33 14.38 -24.33
C ARG A 99 13.85 14.52 -24.38
N GLU A 100 14.47 15.26 -23.47
CA GLU A 100 15.92 15.37 -23.35
C GLU A 100 16.59 14.06 -22.94
N LEU A 101 15.86 13.21 -22.21
CA LEU A 101 16.33 11.89 -21.75
C LEU A 101 16.13 10.77 -22.80
N LEU A 102 15.37 11.00 -23.85
CA LEU A 102 15.18 10.05 -24.97
C LEU A 102 16.48 9.88 -25.78
N PRO A 103 16.73 8.71 -26.46
CA PRO A 103 15.81 7.59 -26.58
C PRO A 103 15.76 6.69 -25.35
N ALA A 104 14.63 6.03 -25.12
CA ALA A 104 14.42 5.02 -24.12
C ALA A 104 13.58 3.87 -24.68
N ASP A 105 13.73 2.66 -24.10
CA ASP A 105 12.94 1.50 -24.49
C ASP A 105 11.51 1.55 -23.91
N LEU A 106 11.34 2.27 -22.77
CA LEU A 106 10.07 2.44 -22.11
C LEU A 106 10.00 3.78 -21.38
N VAL A 107 8.91 4.50 -21.58
CA VAL A 107 8.45 5.57 -20.69
C VAL A 107 7.32 5.02 -19.84
N PHE A 108 7.50 4.98 -18.51
CA PHE A 108 6.49 4.51 -17.56
C PHE A 108 6.09 5.67 -16.66
N THR A 109 4.79 5.97 -16.58
CA THR A 109 4.28 7.12 -15.82
C THR A 109 3.28 6.69 -14.77
N ASN A 110 3.21 7.46 -13.69
CA ASN A 110 2.23 7.29 -12.62
C ASN A 110 1.13 8.35 -12.76
N HIS A 111 -0.11 7.98 -12.46
CA HIS A 111 -1.32 8.79 -12.55
C HIS A 111 -1.80 9.07 -13.97
N VAL A 112 -3.12 9.07 -14.14
CA VAL A 112 -3.78 9.20 -15.46
C VAL A 112 -3.59 10.60 -16.03
N LEU A 113 -4.02 11.63 -15.29
CA LEU A 113 -4.03 12.99 -15.80
C LEU A 113 -2.66 13.66 -15.76
N MET A 114 -1.91 13.42 -14.68
CA MET A 114 -0.57 14.01 -14.57
C MET A 114 0.42 13.25 -15.45
N GLY A 115 0.70 12.02 -15.08
CA GLY A 115 1.72 11.22 -15.74
C GLY A 115 1.33 10.75 -17.13
N GLY A 116 0.09 10.35 -17.34
CA GLY A 116 -0.39 9.97 -18.66
C GLY A 116 -0.33 11.13 -19.66
N ALA A 117 -0.74 12.34 -19.24
CA ALA A 117 -0.63 13.53 -20.08
C ALA A 117 0.83 13.90 -20.41
N VAL A 118 1.74 13.75 -19.42
CA VAL A 118 3.18 13.94 -19.63
C VAL A 118 3.73 12.89 -20.60
N GLY A 119 3.38 11.62 -20.44
CA GLY A 119 3.77 10.53 -21.33
C GLY A 119 3.32 10.79 -22.78
N ALA A 120 2.05 11.11 -22.98
CA ALA A 120 1.50 11.43 -24.31
C ALA A 120 2.21 12.63 -24.96
N ALA A 121 2.53 13.65 -24.18
CA ALA A 121 3.22 14.85 -24.68
C ALA A 121 4.67 14.58 -25.09
N THR A 122 5.30 13.46 -24.68
CA THR A 122 6.67 13.12 -25.14
C THR A 122 6.72 12.75 -26.61
N GLY A 123 5.63 12.17 -27.15
CA GLY A 123 5.57 11.57 -28.48
C GLY A 123 6.23 10.20 -28.56
N ALA A 124 6.74 9.65 -27.47
CA ALA A 124 7.29 8.30 -27.37
C ALA A 124 6.23 7.29 -26.90
N PRO A 125 6.37 5.99 -27.20
CA PRO A 125 5.56 4.94 -26.60
C PRO A 125 5.64 4.99 -25.08
N PHE A 126 4.49 4.93 -24.40
CA PHE A 126 4.46 5.00 -22.95
C PHE A 126 3.40 4.08 -22.33
N ARG A 127 3.64 3.73 -21.06
CA ARG A 127 2.70 2.98 -20.23
C ARG A 127 2.37 3.80 -18.99
N VAL A 128 1.15 3.64 -18.47
CA VAL A 128 0.67 4.42 -17.35
C VAL A 128 0.12 3.54 -16.23
N LYS A 129 0.44 3.88 -14.96
CA LYS A 129 -0.19 3.30 -13.78
C LYS A 129 -1.27 4.24 -13.26
N ALA A 130 -2.51 3.81 -13.31
CA ALA A 130 -3.63 4.49 -12.67
C ALA A 130 -3.65 4.16 -11.17
N HIS A 131 -3.70 5.19 -10.33
CA HIS A 131 -3.81 5.09 -8.88
C HIS A 131 -5.20 5.54 -8.43
N GLY A 132 -5.78 4.84 -7.43
CA GLY A 132 -7.14 5.08 -6.97
C GLY A 132 -7.41 6.49 -6.45
N SER A 133 -6.42 7.11 -5.77
CA SER A 133 -6.59 8.45 -5.18
C SER A 133 -6.91 9.53 -6.22
N GLU A 134 -6.25 9.50 -7.40
CA GLU A 134 -6.53 10.44 -8.48
C GLU A 134 -7.95 10.26 -9.03
N LEU A 135 -8.32 9.00 -9.28
CA LEU A 135 -9.63 8.65 -9.82
C LEU A 135 -10.75 9.08 -8.87
N GLU A 136 -10.62 8.76 -7.59
CA GLU A 136 -11.66 8.99 -6.58
C GLU A 136 -11.76 10.45 -6.14
N TYR A 137 -10.64 11.11 -5.86
CA TYR A 137 -10.66 12.44 -5.24
C TYR A 137 -10.62 13.59 -6.24
N SER A 138 -9.98 13.39 -7.40
CA SER A 138 -9.87 14.45 -8.39
C SER A 138 -10.77 14.28 -9.60
N MET A 139 -10.98 13.04 -10.07
CA MET A 139 -11.68 12.81 -11.34
C MET A 139 -13.17 12.47 -11.15
N ARG A 140 -13.53 11.68 -10.13
CA ARG A 140 -14.92 11.26 -9.90
C ARG A 140 -15.85 12.46 -9.75
N GLY A 141 -16.97 12.46 -10.50
CA GLY A 141 -17.94 13.54 -10.52
C GLY A 141 -17.53 14.77 -11.36
N ARG A 142 -16.41 14.69 -12.10
CA ARG A 142 -15.92 15.77 -12.98
C ARG A 142 -15.75 15.25 -14.42
N PRO A 143 -16.83 15.30 -15.23
CA PRO A 143 -16.84 14.72 -16.59
C PRO A 143 -15.76 15.27 -17.52
N GLU A 144 -15.37 16.54 -17.34
CA GLU A 144 -14.30 17.18 -18.14
C GLU A 144 -12.94 16.52 -17.89
N LEU A 145 -12.63 16.14 -16.62
CA LEU A 145 -11.41 15.42 -16.29
C LEU A 145 -11.47 13.98 -16.77
N GLY A 146 -12.65 13.34 -16.70
CA GLY A 146 -12.88 12.02 -17.25
C GLY A 146 -12.61 11.96 -18.76
N ARG A 147 -13.12 12.92 -19.53
CA ARG A 147 -12.86 13.01 -20.99
C ARG A 147 -11.38 13.19 -21.29
N TRP A 148 -10.72 14.11 -20.58
CA TRP A 148 -9.27 14.31 -20.74
C TRP A 148 -8.49 13.04 -20.39
N GLY A 149 -8.86 12.35 -19.31
CA GLY A 149 -8.25 11.07 -18.94
C GLY A 149 -8.40 10.02 -20.03
N LYS A 150 -9.60 9.91 -20.64
CA LYS A 150 -9.84 9.00 -21.76
C LYS A 150 -8.94 9.31 -22.95
N GLU A 151 -8.90 10.56 -23.38
CA GLU A 151 -8.04 11.03 -24.50
C GLU A 151 -6.57 10.66 -24.25
N VAL A 152 -6.09 10.84 -23.02
CA VAL A 152 -4.71 10.49 -22.63
C VAL A 152 -4.47 8.99 -22.72
N LEU A 153 -5.38 8.18 -22.15
CA LEU A 153 -5.22 6.73 -22.10
C LEU A 153 -5.33 6.05 -23.47
N GLU A 154 -6.06 6.62 -24.41
CA GLU A 154 -6.12 6.15 -25.81
C GLU A 154 -4.76 6.20 -26.51
N HIS A 155 -3.83 7.04 -26.05
CA HIS A 155 -2.46 7.14 -26.56
C HIS A 155 -1.46 6.24 -25.84
N ALA A 156 -1.82 5.66 -24.70
CA ALA A 156 -0.95 4.77 -23.95
C ALA A 156 -0.88 3.37 -24.56
N ASP A 157 0.30 2.75 -24.58
CA ASP A 157 0.46 1.36 -25.01
C ASP A 157 -0.20 0.38 -24.03
N ALA A 158 -0.21 0.73 -22.75
CA ALA A 158 -0.91 0.00 -21.70
C ALA A 158 -1.26 0.90 -20.53
N THR A 159 -2.41 0.63 -19.92
CA THR A 159 -2.84 1.19 -18.65
C THR A 159 -2.84 0.09 -17.60
N TYR A 160 -2.18 0.31 -16.46
CA TYR A 160 -2.16 -0.63 -15.37
C TYR A 160 -3.01 -0.12 -14.20
N VAL A 161 -3.83 -1.01 -13.64
CA VAL A 161 -4.61 -0.80 -12.42
C VAL A 161 -4.15 -1.74 -11.32
N GLY A 162 -4.48 -1.45 -10.07
CA GLY A 162 -4.03 -2.25 -8.93
C GLY A 162 -4.91 -3.45 -8.62
N SER A 163 -6.14 -3.47 -9.13
CA SER A 163 -7.16 -4.49 -8.85
C SER A 163 -8.31 -4.37 -9.84
N ALA A 164 -9.18 -5.40 -9.90
CA ALA A 164 -10.42 -5.33 -10.67
C ALA A 164 -11.33 -4.19 -10.17
N HIS A 165 -11.37 -3.96 -8.86
CA HIS A 165 -12.09 -2.81 -8.29
C HIS A 165 -11.59 -1.47 -8.86
N ILE A 166 -10.27 -1.25 -8.95
CA ILE A 166 -9.73 -0.01 -9.54
C ILE A 166 -9.97 0.04 -11.06
N ARG A 167 -10.07 -1.10 -11.75
CA ARG A 167 -10.53 -1.14 -13.15
C ARG A 167 -11.96 -0.61 -13.27
N GLU A 168 -12.88 -1.10 -12.44
CA GLU A 168 -14.25 -0.61 -12.41
C GLU A 168 -14.32 0.90 -12.13
N VAL A 169 -13.56 1.38 -11.15
CA VAL A 169 -13.46 2.81 -10.84
C VAL A 169 -12.92 3.61 -12.03
N LEU A 170 -11.90 3.11 -12.73
CA LEU A 170 -11.36 3.74 -13.93
C LEU A 170 -12.44 3.84 -15.02
N GLU A 171 -13.13 2.73 -15.31
CA GLU A 171 -14.19 2.69 -16.32
C GLU A 171 -15.38 3.60 -15.97
N ASP A 172 -15.76 3.68 -14.70
CA ASP A 172 -16.79 4.60 -14.22
C ASP A 172 -16.41 6.08 -14.45
N VAL A 173 -15.14 6.41 -14.32
CA VAL A 173 -14.65 7.79 -14.36
C VAL A 173 -14.29 8.25 -15.77
N VAL A 174 -13.61 7.41 -16.55
CA VAL A 174 -13.13 7.78 -17.90
C VAL A 174 -13.92 7.10 -19.02
N GLY A 175 -14.73 6.08 -18.69
CA GLY A 175 -15.38 5.21 -19.66
C GLY A 175 -14.45 4.07 -20.10
N HIS A 176 -14.93 3.27 -21.06
CA HIS A 176 -14.16 2.13 -21.56
C HIS A 176 -12.85 2.56 -22.20
N VAL A 177 -11.78 1.88 -21.84
CA VAL A 177 -10.41 2.04 -22.37
C VAL A 177 -9.86 0.65 -22.71
N ASP A 178 -9.25 0.53 -23.87
CA ASP A 178 -8.56 -0.69 -24.29
C ASP A 178 -7.24 -0.88 -23.54
N ARG A 179 -6.69 -2.10 -23.55
CA ARG A 179 -5.36 -2.43 -23.00
C ARG A 179 -5.19 -2.03 -21.54
N VAL A 180 -6.19 -2.28 -20.70
CA VAL A 180 -6.13 -2.17 -19.25
C VAL A 180 -5.74 -3.51 -18.62
N PHE A 181 -4.67 -3.53 -17.84
CA PHE A 181 -4.12 -4.72 -17.21
C PHE A 181 -4.09 -4.58 -15.69
N GLU A 182 -4.46 -5.65 -14.99
CA GLU A 182 -4.41 -5.69 -13.54
C GLU A 182 -3.04 -6.16 -13.07
N VAL A 183 -2.30 -5.24 -12.46
CA VAL A 183 -1.02 -5.51 -11.81
C VAL A 183 -1.07 -4.85 -10.43
N PRO A 184 -1.28 -5.63 -9.36
CA PRO A 184 -1.33 -5.10 -7.99
C PRO A 184 0.01 -4.50 -7.57
N PRO A 185 0.03 -3.67 -6.52
CA PRO A 185 1.28 -3.21 -5.92
C PRO A 185 2.04 -4.38 -5.30
N GLY A 186 3.34 -4.20 -5.10
CA GLY A 186 4.19 -5.20 -4.48
C GLY A 186 4.36 -5.02 -2.97
N VAL A 187 4.94 -6.05 -2.36
CA VAL A 187 5.38 -6.06 -0.96
C VAL A 187 6.88 -6.34 -0.92
N ASP A 188 7.57 -5.76 0.05
CA ASP A 188 8.99 -6.03 0.28
C ASP A 188 9.15 -7.34 1.05
N ILE A 189 9.42 -8.40 0.32
CA ILE A 189 9.58 -9.76 0.88
C ILE A 189 10.94 -9.98 1.53
N ASP A 190 11.88 -9.06 1.37
CA ASP A 190 13.20 -9.10 2.00
C ASP A 190 13.16 -8.44 3.39
N GLU A 191 12.23 -7.52 3.60
CA GLU A 191 12.00 -6.88 4.90
C GLU A 191 10.94 -7.63 5.72
N PHE A 192 9.78 -7.91 5.11
CA PHE A 192 8.75 -8.75 5.74
C PHE A 192 9.08 -10.23 5.54
N VAL A 193 9.71 -10.82 6.54
CA VAL A 193 10.17 -12.22 6.51
C VAL A 193 9.62 -13.03 7.67
N LEU A 194 9.58 -14.36 7.49
CA LEU A 194 9.37 -15.27 8.62
C LEU A 194 10.55 -15.15 9.58
N GLN A 195 10.26 -14.89 10.84
CA GLN A 195 11.28 -14.77 11.90
C GLN A 195 11.01 -15.79 13.02
N ASN A 196 12.06 -16.12 13.75
CA ASN A 196 11.91 -16.76 15.04
C ASN A 196 11.17 -15.81 15.99
N ARG A 197 10.19 -16.33 16.74
CA ARG A 197 9.33 -15.48 17.61
C ARG A 197 10.10 -14.79 18.73
N ASP A 198 11.09 -15.46 19.32
CA ASP A 198 11.89 -14.86 20.40
C ASP A 198 12.81 -13.76 19.87
N GLU A 199 13.41 -13.97 18.70
CA GLU A 199 14.21 -12.95 17.99
C GLU A 199 13.34 -11.76 17.58
N ALA A 200 12.20 -12.01 16.92
CA ALA A 200 11.28 -10.94 16.52
C ALA A 200 10.78 -10.11 17.71
N ARG A 201 10.50 -10.77 18.85
CA ARG A 201 10.13 -10.08 20.09
C ARG A 201 11.28 -9.20 20.61
N ALA A 202 12.49 -9.73 20.65
CA ALA A 202 13.66 -9.00 21.14
C ALA A 202 13.91 -7.74 20.29
N GLU A 203 13.87 -7.86 18.96
CA GLU A 203 14.06 -6.76 18.02
C GLU A 203 12.92 -5.74 18.10
N LEU A 204 11.65 -6.17 18.15
CA LEU A 204 10.51 -5.28 18.36
C LEU A 204 10.70 -4.39 19.59
N LEU A 205 11.11 -4.99 20.72
CA LEU A 205 11.33 -4.26 21.96
C LEU A 205 12.58 -3.35 21.88
N ALA A 206 13.60 -3.73 21.12
CA ALA A 206 14.77 -2.91 20.89
C ALA A 206 14.39 -1.66 20.07
N GLU A 207 13.62 -1.83 18.99
CA GLU A 207 13.12 -0.72 18.18
C GLU A 207 12.22 0.21 19.00
N ALA A 208 11.29 -0.33 19.80
CA ALA A 208 10.39 0.47 20.63
C ALA A 208 11.13 1.28 21.73
N ARG A 209 12.31 0.85 22.19
CA ARG A 209 13.16 1.65 23.12
C ARG A 209 13.79 2.85 22.45
N ASN A 210 13.96 2.81 21.14
CA ASN A 210 14.55 3.89 20.34
C ASN A 210 13.52 4.91 19.85
N ASP A 211 12.23 4.71 20.19
CA ASP A 211 11.18 5.66 19.82
C ASP A 211 11.41 7.02 20.46
N PRO A 212 11.19 8.12 19.72
CA PRO A 212 11.22 9.44 20.31
C PRO A 212 10.03 9.62 21.25
N PRO A 213 10.14 10.48 22.28
CA PRO A 213 9.01 10.83 23.13
C PRO A 213 7.83 11.33 22.28
N ASN A 214 6.64 10.84 22.56
CA ASN A 214 5.42 11.19 21.83
C ASN A 214 5.04 12.67 21.97
N GLY A 215 5.17 13.22 23.19
CA GLY A 215 4.89 14.63 23.46
C GLY A 215 3.47 15.08 23.10
N GLY A 216 2.51 14.14 23.01
CA GLY A 216 1.14 14.39 22.58
C GLY A 216 0.93 14.41 21.07
N ASN A 217 1.93 14.03 20.29
CA ASN A 217 1.81 13.88 18.83
C ASN A 217 1.22 12.49 18.48
N GLU A 218 -0.04 12.45 18.11
CA GLU A 218 -0.73 11.19 17.74
C GLU A 218 -0.10 10.43 16.56
N ARG A 219 0.82 11.05 15.81
CA ARG A 219 1.55 10.44 14.70
C ARG A 219 2.84 9.77 15.12
N LEU A 220 3.17 9.77 16.39
CA LEU A 220 4.30 9.04 16.96
C LEU A 220 3.80 7.86 17.79
N PRO A 221 4.63 6.80 17.98
CA PRO A 221 4.32 5.71 18.88
C PRO A 221 3.97 6.20 20.29
N ASP A 222 3.11 5.50 20.98
CA ASP A 222 2.75 5.85 22.35
C ASP A 222 3.95 5.71 23.29
N ASP A 223 4.07 6.63 24.23
CA ASP A 223 5.13 6.56 25.24
C ASP A 223 5.09 5.25 26.03
N GLY A 224 6.28 4.72 26.33
CA GLY A 224 6.42 3.48 27.11
C GLY A 224 6.03 2.20 26.37
N ASN A 225 5.99 2.22 25.05
CA ASN A 225 5.62 1.05 24.25
C ASN A 225 6.55 -0.15 24.49
N ALA A 226 7.85 0.05 24.75
CA ALA A 226 8.76 -1.05 25.00
C ALA A 226 8.34 -1.90 26.20
N GLU A 227 8.00 -1.24 27.34
CA GLU A 227 7.55 -1.88 28.56
C GLU A 227 6.14 -2.45 28.43
N ARG A 228 5.24 -1.71 27.77
CA ARG A 228 3.84 -2.09 27.54
C ARG A 228 3.76 -3.34 26.64
N LEU A 229 4.52 -3.36 25.53
CA LEU A 229 4.61 -4.49 24.62
C LEU A 229 5.28 -5.70 25.33
N ALA A 230 6.35 -5.48 26.09
CA ALA A 230 7.01 -6.55 26.82
C ALA A 230 6.02 -7.25 27.78
N ALA A 231 5.34 -6.49 28.63
CA ALA A 231 4.37 -7.01 29.58
C ALA A 231 3.21 -7.73 28.88
N PHE A 232 2.67 -7.13 27.81
CA PHE A 232 1.55 -7.66 27.06
C PHE A 232 1.89 -8.96 26.30
N LEU A 233 3.08 -9.03 25.73
CA LEU A 233 3.54 -10.21 25.00
C LEU A 233 3.90 -11.37 25.93
N ASP A 234 4.27 -11.09 27.20
CA ASP A 234 4.52 -12.11 28.22
C ASP A 234 3.24 -12.81 28.71
N GLU A 235 2.07 -12.18 28.53
CA GLU A 235 0.81 -12.84 28.83
C GLU A 235 0.61 -14.07 27.92
N PRO A 236 0.08 -15.20 28.46
CA PRO A 236 -0.19 -16.38 27.64
C PRO A 236 -1.35 -16.14 26.67
N GLY A 237 -1.40 -16.93 25.60
CA GLY A 237 -2.49 -16.97 24.64
C GLY A 237 -2.10 -16.42 23.26
N PRO A 238 -2.93 -16.72 22.26
CA PRO A 238 -2.67 -16.33 20.89
C PRO A 238 -2.78 -14.80 20.72
N LEU A 239 -2.10 -14.29 19.67
CA LEU A 239 -2.02 -12.87 19.36
C LEU A 239 -2.71 -12.56 18.04
N VAL A 240 -3.69 -11.66 18.09
CA VAL A 240 -4.33 -11.02 16.94
C VAL A 240 -3.74 -9.62 16.79
N VAL A 241 -3.44 -9.20 15.55
CA VAL A 241 -2.93 -7.87 15.26
C VAL A 241 -3.83 -7.17 14.24
N TYR A 242 -4.07 -5.90 14.48
CA TYR A 242 -4.58 -4.93 13.51
C TYR A 242 -3.54 -3.82 13.35
N PHE A 243 -3.30 -3.36 12.12
CA PHE A 243 -2.52 -2.16 11.86
C PHE A 243 -3.11 -1.34 10.71
N GLY A 244 -3.20 -0.03 10.91
CA GLY A 244 -3.79 0.88 9.94
C GLY A 244 -4.36 2.14 10.58
N LYS A 245 -4.99 3.00 9.77
CA LYS A 245 -5.65 4.20 10.28
C LYS A 245 -6.82 3.86 11.21
N LEU A 246 -6.98 4.60 12.29
CA LEU A 246 -8.10 4.45 13.22
C LEU A 246 -9.24 5.42 12.81
N ILE A 247 -9.93 5.05 11.74
CA ILE A 247 -11.13 5.69 11.20
C ILE A 247 -12.24 4.65 11.09
N GLU A 248 -13.48 5.09 11.12
CA GLU A 248 -14.65 4.20 11.11
C GLU A 248 -14.65 3.24 9.91
N GLN A 249 -14.25 3.73 8.72
CA GLN A 249 -14.20 2.98 7.47
C GLN A 249 -13.25 1.77 7.51
N LYS A 250 -12.28 1.77 8.41
CA LYS A 250 -11.34 0.65 8.59
C LYS A 250 -11.89 -0.49 9.43
N GLY A 251 -13.12 -0.35 9.97
CA GLY A 251 -13.87 -1.45 10.57
C GLY A 251 -13.31 -2.04 11.86
N VAL A 252 -12.41 -1.32 12.57
CA VAL A 252 -11.81 -1.83 13.81
C VAL A 252 -12.88 -2.15 14.86
N GLN A 253 -13.98 -1.41 14.89
CA GLN A 253 -15.12 -1.68 15.76
C GLN A 253 -15.72 -3.09 15.55
N VAL A 254 -15.73 -3.61 14.31
CA VAL A 254 -16.19 -4.96 13.99
C VAL A 254 -15.23 -6.01 14.60
N LEU A 255 -13.92 -5.74 14.52
CA LEU A 255 -12.92 -6.60 15.16
C LEU A 255 -13.06 -6.59 16.68
N LEU A 256 -13.20 -5.43 17.31
CA LEU A 256 -13.39 -5.33 18.77
C LEU A 256 -14.64 -6.10 19.24
N GLU A 257 -15.73 -6.04 18.47
CA GLU A 257 -16.94 -6.80 18.74
C GLU A 257 -16.71 -8.30 18.63
N ALA A 258 -16.05 -8.76 17.56
CA ALA A 258 -15.71 -10.16 17.34
C ALA A 258 -14.81 -10.73 18.45
N MET A 259 -13.89 -9.93 18.98
CA MET A 259 -12.94 -10.34 20.03
C MET A 259 -13.59 -10.52 21.41
N ARG A 260 -14.79 -10.02 21.66
CA ARG A 260 -15.42 -10.05 23.02
C ARG A 260 -15.61 -11.43 23.62
N GLY A 261 -15.68 -12.47 22.82
CA GLY A 261 -15.87 -13.86 23.31
C GLY A 261 -14.65 -14.76 23.09
N ILE A 262 -13.53 -14.20 22.63
CA ILE A 262 -12.33 -14.96 22.24
C ILE A 262 -11.24 -14.75 23.30
N ASP A 263 -10.70 -15.84 23.85
CA ASP A 263 -9.56 -15.79 24.76
C ASP A 263 -8.25 -15.63 23.98
N ALA A 264 -8.03 -14.42 23.46
CA ALA A 264 -6.84 -14.03 22.73
C ALA A 264 -6.43 -12.61 23.07
N LYS A 265 -5.18 -12.27 22.78
CA LYS A 265 -4.63 -10.91 22.88
C LYS A 265 -4.89 -10.16 21.58
N LEU A 266 -5.15 -8.86 21.68
CA LEU A 266 -5.28 -8.00 20.52
C LEU A 266 -4.32 -6.79 20.62
N ILE A 267 -3.45 -6.60 19.63
CA ILE A 267 -2.69 -5.37 19.46
C ILE A 267 -3.34 -4.56 18.33
N VAL A 268 -3.66 -3.31 18.63
CA VAL A 268 -4.21 -2.32 17.70
C VAL A 268 -3.16 -1.26 17.44
N VAL A 269 -2.60 -1.26 16.23
CA VAL A 269 -1.57 -0.33 15.78
C VAL A 269 -2.20 0.73 14.88
N GLY A 270 -1.97 2.00 15.20
CA GLY A 270 -2.38 3.10 14.35
C GLY A 270 -2.84 4.33 15.10
N PHE A 271 -3.22 5.32 14.31
CA PHE A 271 -3.74 6.60 14.81
C PHE A 271 -4.93 7.07 13.97
N GLY A 272 -5.71 7.98 14.53
CA GLY A 272 -6.83 8.60 13.84
C GLY A 272 -7.95 9.03 14.78
N PRO A 273 -8.90 9.83 14.30
CA PRO A 273 -9.94 10.47 15.12
C PRO A 273 -10.90 9.49 15.80
N TYR A 274 -10.95 8.24 15.34
CA TYR A 274 -11.82 7.20 15.90
C TYR A 274 -11.18 6.45 17.08
N ARG A 275 -9.90 6.70 17.40
CA ARG A 275 -9.13 6.00 18.43
C ARG A 275 -9.82 5.99 19.79
N ALA A 276 -10.24 7.15 20.29
CA ALA A 276 -10.85 7.26 21.62
C ALA A 276 -12.14 6.42 21.77
N ALA A 277 -12.96 6.36 20.71
CA ALA A 277 -14.17 5.54 20.70
C ALA A 277 -13.83 4.04 20.69
N LEU A 278 -12.78 3.64 19.98
CA LEU A 278 -12.30 2.26 19.94
C LEU A 278 -11.74 1.83 21.29
N GLU A 279 -10.91 2.66 21.94
CA GLU A 279 -10.38 2.38 23.29
C GLU A 279 -11.51 2.20 24.32
N ALA A 280 -12.55 3.04 24.26
CA ALA A 280 -13.71 2.93 25.14
C ALA A 280 -14.53 1.65 24.92
N ALA A 281 -14.52 1.07 23.70
CA ALA A 281 -15.26 -0.13 23.33
C ALA A 281 -14.41 -1.42 23.40
N ALA A 282 -13.11 -1.30 23.66
CA ALA A 282 -12.17 -2.41 23.58
C ALA A 282 -12.45 -3.49 24.63
N PRO A 283 -12.42 -4.77 24.25
CA PRO A 283 -12.51 -5.86 25.21
C PRO A 283 -11.22 -5.95 26.05
N PRO A 284 -11.25 -6.68 27.19
CA PRO A 284 -10.04 -7.00 27.94
C PRO A 284 -8.95 -7.61 27.03
N ARG A 285 -7.67 -7.46 27.43
CA ARG A 285 -6.51 -7.95 26.67
C ARG A 285 -6.34 -7.30 25.30
N THR A 286 -6.69 -5.99 25.20
CA THR A 286 -6.43 -5.15 24.02
C THR A 286 -5.38 -4.09 24.37
N LEU A 287 -4.34 -3.98 23.54
CA LEU A 287 -3.28 -2.99 23.65
C LEU A 287 -3.31 -2.08 22.43
N PHE A 288 -3.47 -0.77 22.65
CA PHE A 288 -3.26 0.27 21.63
C PHE A 288 -1.82 0.81 21.75
N THR A 289 -1.11 0.90 20.64
CA THR A 289 0.30 1.30 20.61
C THR A 289 0.55 2.68 20.01
N GLY A 290 -0.49 3.34 19.48
CA GLY A 290 -0.27 4.41 18.52
C GLY A 290 0.26 3.85 17.19
N PRO A 291 0.69 4.71 16.26
CA PRO A 291 1.30 4.25 15.02
C PRO A 291 2.65 3.59 15.32
N LEU A 292 2.92 2.47 14.67
CA LEU A 292 4.23 1.86 14.62
C LEU A 292 4.80 2.02 13.22
N GLU A 293 6.07 2.33 13.14
CA GLU A 293 6.78 2.46 11.87
C GLU A 293 7.09 1.09 11.27
N HIS A 294 7.52 1.07 10.03
CA HIS A 294 7.88 -0.14 9.31
C HIS A 294 8.90 -1.01 10.08
N ARG A 295 9.92 -0.39 10.69
CA ARG A 295 10.94 -1.07 11.51
C ARG A 295 10.36 -1.86 12.70
N HIS A 296 9.19 -1.48 13.22
CA HIS A 296 8.49 -2.24 14.25
C HIS A 296 7.61 -3.34 13.65
N LEU A 297 6.91 -3.03 12.54
CA LEU A 297 5.95 -3.95 11.91
C LEU A 297 6.63 -5.21 11.41
N VAL A 298 7.85 -5.11 10.86
CA VAL A 298 8.63 -6.26 10.40
C VAL A 298 8.93 -7.27 11.52
N HIS A 299 8.92 -6.83 12.77
CA HIS A 299 9.13 -7.66 13.95
C HIS A 299 7.83 -7.99 14.70
N LEU A 300 6.80 -7.16 14.63
CA LEU A 300 5.50 -7.42 15.26
C LEU A 300 4.71 -8.49 14.51
N LEU A 301 4.64 -8.39 13.19
CA LEU A 301 3.82 -9.30 12.37
C LEU A 301 4.24 -10.79 12.48
N PRO A 302 5.55 -11.15 12.53
CA PRO A 302 5.95 -12.53 12.78
C PRO A 302 5.46 -13.11 14.11
N LEU A 303 5.12 -12.26 15.10
CA LEU A 303 4.57 -12.67 16.40
C LEU A 303 3.06 -12.93 16.34
N ALA A 304 2.35 -12.37 15.38
CA ALA A 304 0.92 -12.51 15.26
C ALA A 304 0.53 -13.91 14.79
N ASP A 305 -0.48 -14.47 15.44
CA ASP A 305 -1.10 -15.71 14.99
C ASP A 305 -2.09 -15.47 13.86
N VAL A 306 -2.75 -14.29 13.87
CA VAL A 306 -3.63 -13.80 12.81
C VAL A 306 -3.52 -12.27 12.72
N THR A 307 -3.47 -11.74 11.52
CA THR A 307 -3.69 -10.31 11.28
C THR A 307 -5.08 -10.10 10.68
N VAL A 308 -5.86 -9.18 11.23
CA VAL A 308 -7.22 -8.91 10.74
C VAL A 308 -7.28 -7.59 9.99
N VAL A 309 -7.90 -7.62 8.80
CA VAL A 309 -8.15 -6.42 8.00
C VAL A 309 -9.66 -6.23 7.83
N PRO A 310 -10.33 -5.59 8.81
CA PRO A 310 -11.78 -5.59 8.91
C PRO A 310 -12.44 -4.43 8.17
N SER A 311 -11.78 -3.81 7.19
CA SER A 311 -12.27 -2.63 6.48
C SER A 311 -13.71 -2.82 5.98
N ILE A 312 -14.57 -1.83 6.22
CA ILE A 312 -15.95 -1.82 5.75
C ILE A 312 -16.15 -0.90 4.55
N PHE A 313 -15.08 -0.27 4.09
CA PHE A 313 -15.04 0.61 2.93
C PHE A 313 -14.09 0.06 1.87
N PRO A 314 -14.38 0.24 0.57
CA PRO A 314 -13.57 -0.33 -0.50
C PRO A 314 -12.07 0.00 -0.39
N GLU A 315 -11.25 -1.02 -0.52
CA GLU A 315 -9.79 -0.93 -0.56
C GLU A 315 -9.28 -1.12 -1.99
N ALA A 316 -8.28 -0.34 -2.38
CA ALA A 316 -7.72 -0.45 -3.72
C ALA A 316 -7.01 -1.80 -3.96
N PHE A 317 -6.39 -2.37 -2.90
CA PHE A 317 -5.75 -3.67 -2.93
C PHE A 317 -5.81 -4.35 -1.56
N GLY A 318 -5.16 -3.83 -0.55
CA GLY A 318 -5.03 -4.43 0.78
C GLY A 318 -3.57 -4.71 1.13
N MET A 319 -2.70 -3.70 0.98
CA MET A 319 -1.26 -3.79 1.29
C MET A 319 -1.00 -4.39 2.67
N VAL A 320 -1.76 -3.97 3.67
CA VAL A 320 -1.68 -4.46 5.05
C VAL A 320 -1.81 -5.99 5.12
N ALA A 321 -2.76 -6.58 4.38
CA ALA A 321 -2.92 -8.03 4.35
C ALA A 321 -1.74 -8.73 3.68
N ALA A 322 -1.22 -8.16 2.59
CA ALA A 322 -0.07 -8.72 1.88
C ALA A 322 1.23 -8.61 2.71
N GLU A 323 1.45 -7.50 3.43
CA GLU A 323 2.58 -7.34 4.37
C GLU A 323 2.51 -8.34 5.52
N ALA A 324 1.32 -8.53 6.12
CA ALA A 324 1.11 -9.52 7.15
C ALA A 324 1.41 -10.95 6.64
N ALA A 325 0.89 -11.30 5.47
CA ALA A 325 1.13 -12.60 4.84
C ALA A 325 2.63 -12.82 4.54
N ALA A 326 3.34 -11.80 4.04
CA ALA A 326 4.78 -11.85 3.79
C ALA A 326 5.57 -12.16 5.06
N ALA A 327 5.21 -11.54 6.20
CA ALA A 327 5.80 -11.80 7.50
C ALA A 327 5.35 -13.13 8.13
N GLY A 328 4.46 -13.87 7.46
CA GLY A 328 3.93 -15.14 7.95
C GLY A 328 2.86 -14.99 9.03
N SER A 329 2.17 -13.86 9.10
CA SER A 329 0.92 -13.74 9.86
C SER A 329 -0.25 -13.97 8.91
N PRO A 330 -0.98 -15.09 8.99
CA PRO A 330 -2.11 -15.33 8.10
C PRO A 330 -3.15 -14.21 8.22
N PRO A 331 -3.46 -13.48 7.14
CA PRO A 331 -4.45 -12.43 7.22
C PRO A 331 -5.87 -12.99 7.09
N LEU A 332 -6.78 -12.46 7.88
CA LEU A 332 -8.22 -12.65 7.76
C LEU A 332 -8.85 -11.33 7.37
N VAL A 333 -9.34 -11.22 6.14
CA VAL A 333 -9.75 -9.95 5.56
C VAL A 333 -11.26 -9.87 5.29
N ALA A 334 -11.82 -8.67 5.33
CA ALA A 334 -13.20 -8.43 4.90
C ALA A 334 -13.35 -8.71 3.39
N ARG A 335 -14.41 -9.43 2.98
CA ARG A 335 -14.57 -9.91 1.61
C ARG A 335 -15.25 -8.89 0.71
N HIS A 336 -14.49 -7.90 0.26
CA HIS A 336 -14.93 -6.93 -0.77
C HIS A 336 -13.74 -6.29 -1.48
N SER A 337 -13.98 -5.67 -2.62
CA SER A 337 -12.99 -4.88 -3.40
C SER A 337 -11.62 -5.56 -3.53
N GLY A 338 -10.51 -4.83 -3.46
CA GLY A 338 -9.16 -5.40 -3.52
C GLY A 338 -8.83 -6.40 -2.40
N LEU A 339 -9.51 -6.33 -1.25
CA LEU A 339 -9.35 -7.34 -0.18
C LEU A 339 -9.87 -8.71 -0.61
N ALA A 340 -10.95 -8.78 -1.38
CA ALA A 340 -11.43 -10.05 -1.91
C ALA A 340 -10.45 -10.69 -2.89
N GLU A 341 -9.71 -9.88 -3.66
CA GLU A 341 -8.65 -10.36 -4.55
C GLU A 341 -7.45 -10.91 -3.78
N VAL A 342 -7.05 -10.22 -2.70
CA VAL A 342 -6.01 -10.73 -1.79
C VAL A 342 -6.45 -12.03 -1.14
N ALA A 343 -7.67 -12.11 -0.65
CA ALA A 343 -8.22 -13.33 -0.07
C ALA A 343 -8.23 -14.49 -1.07
N ALA A 344 -8.62 -14.25 -2.32
CA ALA A 344 -8.61 -15.26 -3.37
C ALA A 344 -7.19 -15.78 -3.64
N GLY A 345 -6.22 -14.87 -3.76
CA GLY A 345 -4.82 -15.25 -3.97
C GLY A 345 -4.21 -16.02 -2.80
N LEU A 346 -4.59 -15.71 -1.56
CA LEU A 346 -4.21 -16.49 -0.38
C LEU A 346 -4.86 -17.87 -0.39
N ALA A 347 -6.16 -17.95 -0.70
CA ALA A 347 -6.92 -19.19 -0.72
C ALA A 347 -6.40 -20.19 -1.76
N GLU A 348 -5.79 -19.72 -2.85
CA GLU A 348 -5.15 -20.60 -3.85
C GLU A 348 -3.95 -21.37 -3.28
N GLU A 349 -3.20 -20.77 -2.35
CA GLU A 349 -2.05 -21.40 -1.70
C GLU A 349 -2.41 -22.15 -0.40
N TYR A 350 -3.53 -21.77 0.23
CA TYR A 350 -3.95 -22.42 1.47
C TYR A 350 -4.37 -23.87 1.23
N PRO A 351 -4.08 -24.81 2.15
CA PRO A 351 -4.67 -26.14 2.12
C PRO A 351 -6.19 -26.05 1.97
N ASP A 352 -6.79 -26.93 1.15
CA ASP A 352 -8.21 -26.87 0.75
C ASP A 352 -9.18 -26.59 1.91
N ARG A 353 -8.95 -27.23 3.04
CA ARG A 353 -9.79 -27.07 4.25
C ARG A 353 -9.71 -25.69 4.91
N PHE A 354 -8.70 -24.87 4.58
CA PHE A 354 -8.48 -23.56 5.17
C PHE A 354 -8.74 -22.40 4.21
N ARG A 355 -9.13 -22.67 2.96
CA ARG A 355 -9.38 -21.62 1.96
C ARG A 355 -10.41 -20.60 2.42
N GLU A 356 -11.45 -21.05 3.11
CA GLU A 356 -12.52 -20.18 3.64
C GLU A 356 -12.04 -19.28 4.80
N LEU A 357 -10.86 -19.55 5.38
CA LEU A 357 -10.26 -18.76 6.46
C LEU A 357 -9.45 -17.57 5.97
N ALA A 358 -9.34 -17.36 4.65
CA ALA A 358 -8.69 -16.18 4.11
C ALA A 358 -9.57 -14.91 4.22
N SER A 359 -10.88 -15.04 4.31
CA SER A 359 -11.79 -13.90 4.37
C SER A 359 -13.02 -14.15 5.23
N PHE A 360 -13.70 -13.08 5.63
CA PHE A 360 -14.99 -13.10 6.32
C PHE A 360 -15.98 -12.13 5.66
N GLU A 361 -17.27 -12.29 5.97
CA GLU A 361 -18.32 -11.41 5.45
C GLU A 361 -18.16 -9.98 5.98
N THR A 362 -18.08 -9.01 5.09
CA THR A 362 -17.83 -7.61 5.43
C THR A 362 -18.82 -7.07 6.46
N GLY A 363 -18.32 -6.52 7.56
CA GLY A 363 -19.11 -5.95 8.63
C GLY A 363 -19.78 -6.97 9.56
N ASN A 364 -19.60 -8.27 9.32
CA ASN A 364 -20.18 -9.33 10.13
C ASN A 364 -19.20 -9.78 11.24
N ALA A 365 -19.41 -9.27 12.45
CA ALA A 365 -18.59 -9.60 13.61
C ALA A 365 -18.74 -11.08 14.05
N GLU A 366 -19.89 -11.72 13.81
CA GLU A 366 -20.11 -13.12 14.17
C GLU A 366 -19.32 -14.06 13.25
N ASP A 367 -19.34 -13.81 11.92
CA ASP A 367 -18.52 -14.59 10.97
C ASP A 367 -17.03 -14.39 11.23
N LEU A 368 -16.60 -13.13 11.52
CA LEU A 368 -15.23 -12.84 11.93
C LEU A 368 -14.85 -13.61 13.21
N ALA A 369 -15.67 -13.59 14.25
CA ALA A 369 -15.42 -14.29 15.50
C ALA A 369 -15.30 -15.81 15.31
N ARG A 370 -16.18 -16.39 14.51
CA ARG A 370 -16.16 -17.82 14.17
C ARG A 370 -14.85 -18.20 13.49
N LYS A 371 -14.44 -17.49 12.45
CA LYS A 371 -13.21 -17.76 11.69
C LYS A 371 -11.95 -17.49 12.48
N LEU A 372 -11.94 -16.44 13.31
CA LEU A 372 -10.83 -16.20 14.26
C LEU A 372 -10.69 -17.37 15.23
N THR A 373 -11.79 -17.81 15.82
CA THR A 373 -11.76 -18.95 16.75
C THR A 373 -11.19 -20.20 16.09
N GLU A 374 -11.57 -20.48 14.84
CA GLU A 374 -11.07 -21.61 14.08
C GLU A 374 -9.56 -21.48 13.79
N LEU A 375 -9.08 -20.31 13.32
CA LEU A 375 -7.67 -20.04 13.05
C LEU A 375 -6.81 -20.17 14.33
N LEU A 376 -7.26 -19.60 15.43
CA LEU A 376 -6.52 -19.58 16.69
C LEU A 376 -6.50 -20.94 17.39
N ALA A 377 -7.43 -21.84 17.05
CA ALA A 377 -7.49 -23.22 17.57
C ALA A 377 -6.69 -24.23 16.73
N LEU A 378 -6.08 -23.81 15.62
CA LEU A 378 -5.31 -24.72 14.78
C LEU A 378 -4.12 -25.35 15.55
N PRO A 379 -3.88 -26.65 15.38
CA PRO A 379 -2.63 -27.26 15.84
C PRO A 379 -1.42 -26.53 15.25
N ARG A 380 -0.34 -26.42 16.03
CA ARG A 380 0.85 -25.66 15.63
C ARG A 380 1.35 -26.02 14.22
N ALA A 381 1.44 -27.31 13.90
CA ALA A 381 1.91 -27.75 12.58
C ALA A 381 1.01 -27.26 11.42
N GLU A 382 -0.31 -27.18 11.63
CA GLU A 382 -1.27 -26.68 10.66
C GLU A 382 -1.19 -25.16 10.53
N HIS A 383 -1.02 -24.48 11.65
CA HIS A 383 -0.82 -23.04 11.69
C HIS A 383 0.51 -22.65 10.98
N ASP A 384 1.61 -23.38 11.25
CA ASP A 384 2.89 -23.15 10.57
C ASP A 384 2.79 -23.40 9.06
N ALA A 385 2.04 -24.41 8.61
CA ALA A 385 1.76 -24.67 7.20
C ALA A 385 0.96 -23.51 6.57
N LEU A 386 -0.03 -22.98 7.30
CA LEU A 386 -0.82 -21.83 6.83
C LEU A 386 0.03 -20.56 6.73
N ARG A 387 0.92 -20.32 7.69
CA ARG A 387 1.90 -19.21 7.67
C ARG A 387 2.81 -19.29 6.43
N ALA A 388 3.33 -20.46 6.15
CA ALA A 388 4.18 -20.69 4.97
C ALA A 388 3.40 -20.47 3.67
N ALA A 389 2.17 -20.97 3.57
CA ALA A 389 1.31 -20.78 2.41
C ALA A 389 0.93 -19.31 2.20
N ALA A 390 0.62 -18.56 3.26
CA ALA A 390 0.36 -17.13 3.20
C ALA A 390 1.56 -16.37 2.61
N ARG A 391 2.78 -16.65 3.10
CA ARG A 391 4.00 -16.06 2.54
C ARG A 391 4.22 -16.46 1.08
N GLN A 392 4.01 -17.73 0.73
CA GLN A 392 4.20 -18.20 -0.64
C GLN A 392 3.31 -17.44 -1.63
N ALA A 393 2.05 -17.18 -1.26
CA ALA A 393 1.14 -16.37 -2.06
C ALA A 393 1.73 -14.99 -2.37
N VAL A 394 2.38 -14.34 -1.39
CA VAL A 394 3.00 -13.02 -1.60
C VAL A 394 4.24 -13.13 -2.49
N VAL A 395 5.11 -14.09 -2.23
CA VAL A 395 6.35 -14.27 -3.01
C VAL A 395 6.04 -14.46 -4.50
N ASP A 396 5.04 -15.29 -4.81
CA ASP A 396 4.71 -15.63 -6.19
C ASP A 396 3.93 -14.52 -6.90
N ARG A 397 3.01 -13.84 -6.20
CA ARG A 397 2.06 -12.91 -6.81
C ARG A 397 2.40 -11.43 -6.59
N TRP A 398 2.85 -11.08 -5.38
CA TRP A 398 2.90 -9.70 -4.91
C TRP A 398 4.28 -9.25 -4.44
N SER A 399 5.36 -9.99 -4.71
CA SER A 399 6.72 -9.44 -4.51
C SER A 399 6.98 -8.32 -5.50
N TRP A 400 7.72 -7.28 -5.08
CA TRP A 400 8.08 -6.20 -5.98
C TRP A 400 8.80 -6.69 -7.24
N ALA A 401 9.66 -7.71 -7.11
CA ALA A 401 10.32 -8.33 -8.27
C ALA A 401 9.33 -8.97 -9.26
N SER A 402 8.27 -9.62 -8.76
CA SER A 402 7.21 -10.19 -9.62
C SER A 402 6.40 -9.09 -10.31
N VAL A 403 6.02 -8.05 -9.56
CA VAL A 403 5.29 -6.87 -10.09
C VAL A 403 6.12 -6.17 -11.17
N ALA A 404 7.40 -5.90 -10.90
CA ALA A 404 8.31 -5.24 -11.83
C ALA A 404 8.44 -6.00 -13.16
N ARG A 405 8.56 -7.33 -13.11
CA ARG A 405 8.61 -8.17 -14.32
C ARG A 405 7.30 -8.13 -15.12
N ARG A 406 6.15 -8.20 -14.44
CA ARG A 406 4.83 -8.16 -15.10
C ARG A 406 4.59 -6.84 -15.83
N LEU A 407 5.06 -5.73 -15.28
CA LEU A 407 4.93 -4.39 -15.90
C LEU A 407 5.82 -4.24 -17.15
N LEU A 408 6.89 -5.03 -17.30
CA LEU A 408 7.76 -5.03 -18.47
C LEU A 408 7.35 -6.07 -19.54
N ALA A 409 6.39 -6.94 -19.23
CA ALA A 409 5.92 -7.93 -20.19
C ALA A 409 5.38 -7.26 -21.48
N PRO A 410 5.49 -7.91 -22.64
CA PRO A 410 4.87 -7.46 -23.88
C PRO A 410 3.36 -7.26 -23.69
N VAL A 411 2.78 -6.20 -24.25
CA VAL A 411 1.36 -5.81 -24.17
C VAL A 411 0.71 -5.92 -25.53
#